data_a029b9741666d3b0afd135ade3e1eb4f
#
_entry.id   a029b9741666d3b0afd135ade3e1eb4f
#
_cell.length_a   1.000
_cell.length_b   1.000
_cell.length_c   1.000
_cell.angle_alpha   90.00
_cell.angle_beta   90.00
_cell.angle_gamma   90.00
#
_symmetry.space_group_name_H-M   'P 1'
#
loop_
_entity.id
_entity.type
_entity.pdbx_description
1 polymer ?
#
loop_
_entity_poly.entity_id
_entity_poly.type
_entity_poly.pdbx_seq_one_letter_code
_entity_poly.pdbx_strand_id
1 'polypeptide(L)'
;MYAFAFITAYYLLKKVFKEGALDSSERKTTEDDIFSFIFTGIIFLLIGARIFSTLIYDTSGLYKSKPWLIFWPFDMNGNFTGLAGMSYHGGFVGGLLGMLVWCKVKKVSFPKWSDAMVCAIPLGYTFGRLGNFLNGELYGRITTMPWGIVFPAAERFSAKLPWVKVFAEKIGMELPVSGLVNLPRHPSQLYEAFFEGIVLWLVIWFCRKHKKFDGMLGAIYAGGYGFVRFFIEYLREPDADLGYRIAKDASAPIYTNTSFLNFSTGQILCFLMMAFAVVYAIVCWRLSKKDK
;
A
#
# COMPACT_ATOMS: atom_id res chain seq x y z
N MET A 1 15.60 -0.58 -2.93
CA MET A 1 14.28 -0.89 -3.51
C MET A 1 13.55 0.35 -4.02
N TYR A 2 13.47 1.47 -3.28
CA TYR A 2 12.77 2.69 -3.76
C TYR A 2 13.33 3.25 -5.08
N ALA A 3 14.66 3.27 -5.27
CA ALA A 3 15.24 3.70 -6.53
C ALA A 3 14.74 2.86 -7.73
N PHE A 4 14.67 1.54 -7.58
CA PHE A 4 14.13 0.67 -8.63
C PHE A 4 12.65 0.95 -8.89
N ALA A 5 11.85 1.21 -7.86
CA ALA A 5 10.45 1.56 -8.01
C ALA A 5 10.29 2.85 -8.83
N PHE A 6 11.04 3.91 -8.50
CA PHE A 6 10.97 5.18 -9.22
C PHE A 6 11.47 5.08 -10.66
N ILE A 7 12.59 4.40 -10.89
CA ILE A 7 13.14 4.17 -12.23
C ILE A 7 12.11 3.42 -13.10
N THR A 8 11.54 2.34 -12.55
CA THR A 8 10.52 1.54 -13.26
C THR A 8 9.29 2.39 -13.57
N ALA A 9 8.79 3.15 -12.59
CA ALA A 9 7.65 4.04 -12.77
C ALA A 9 7.91 5.08 -13.86
N TYR A 10 9.08 5.70 -13.86
CA TYR A 10 9.47 6.67 -14.88
C TYR A 10 9.46 6.06 -16.30
N TYR A 11 10.10 4.91 -16.50
CA TYR A 11 10.15 4.27 -17.82
C TYR A 11 8.77 3.81 -18.32
N LEU A 12 7.93 3.29 -17.42
CA LEU A 12 6.57 2.88 -17.78
C LEU A 12 5.70 4.08 -18.16
N LEU A 13 5.77 5.17 -17.38
CA LEU A 13 5.06 6.41 -17.70
C LEU A 13 5.56 7.02 -19.01
N LYS A 14 6.88 7.05 -19.22
CA LYS A 14 7.46 7.51 -20.50
C LYS A 14 6.99 6.67 -21.68
N LYS A 15 6.80 5.36 -21.50
CA LYS A 15 6.23 4.49 -22.54
C LYS A 15 4.77 4.82 -22.85
N VAL A 16 3.94 4.96 -21.80
CA VAL A 16 2.52 5.36 -21.93
C VAL A 16 2.39 6.73 -22.61
N PHE A 17 3.28 7.67 -22.26
CA PHE A 17 3.39 8.97 -22.91
C PHE A 17 3.71 8.85 -24.40
N LYS A 18 4.74 8.08 -24.77
CA LYS A 18 5.11 7.88 -26.19
C LYS A 18 4.01 7.21 -27.03
N GLU A 19 3.12 6.46 -26.39
CA GLU A 19 1.92 5.90 -27.02
C GLU A 19 0.82 6.96 -27.28
N GLY A 20 1.02 8.23 -26.89
CA GLY A 20 0.05 9.34 -27.05
C GLY A 20 -1.16 9.24 -26.11
N ALA A 21 -1.12 8.37 -25.12
CA ALA A 21 -2.26 8.11 -24.23
C ALA A 21 -2.66 9.32 -23.37
N LEU A 22 -1.76 10.29 -23.19
CA LEU A 22 -1.98 11.49 -22.39
C LEU A 22 -2.36 12.72 -23.23
N ASP A 23 -2.22 12.67 -24.55
CA ASP A 23 -2.53 13.79 -25.42
C ASP A 23 -4.04 14.07 -25.46
N SER A 24 -4.42 15.33 -25.59
CA SER A 24 -5.77 15.78 -25.88
C SER A 24 -5.83 16.45 -27.25
N SER A 25 -7.05 16.71 -27.76
CA SER A 25 -7.24 17.44 -29.01
C SER A 25 -6.64 18.84 -28.99
N GLU A 26 -6.58 19.46 -27.82
CA GLU A 26 -6.14 20.85 -27.63
C GLU A 26 -4.69 20.97 -27.17
N ARG A 27 -4.11 19.87 -26.62
CA ARG A 27 -2.78 19.93 -26.01
C ARG A 27 -2.03 18.61 -26.15
N LYS A 28 -0.80 18.68 -26.67
CA LYS A 28 0.18 17.60 -26.58
C LYS A 28 0.88 17.64 -25.23
N THR A 29 1.02 16.49 -24.60
CA THR A 29 1.78 16.31 -23.37
C THR A 29 3.28 16.39 -23.68
N THR A 30 4.06 16.92 -22.76
CA THR A 30 5.54 17.01 -22.88
C THR A 30 6.23 16.13 -21.84
N GLU A 31 7.54 15.86 -22.02
CA GLU A 31 8.30 15.15 -20.98
C GLU A 31 8.36 15.96 -19.68
N ASP A 32 8.38 17.30 -19.74
CA ASP A 32 8.35 18.17 -18.57
C ASP A 32 7.02 18.07 -17.80
N ASP A 33 5.92 17.80 -18.49
CA ASP A 33 4.64 17.55 -17.81
C ASP A 33 4.71 16.27 -16.98
N ILE A 34 5.35 15.22 -17.47
CA ILE A 34 5.51 13.96 -16.73
C ILE A 34 6.39 14.20 -15.50
N PHE A 35 7.54 14.89 -15.69
CA PHE A 35 8.43 15.23 -14.60
C PHE A 35 7.74 16.05 -13.53
N SER A 36 7.08 17.15 -13.93
CA SER A 36 6.39 18.04 -13.00
C SER A 36 5.23 17.36 -12.29
N PHE A 37 4.51 16.43 -12.96
CA PHE A 37 3.45 15.63 -12.36
C PHE A 37 3.98 14.70 -11.26
N ILE A 38 5.03 13.92 -11.57
CA ILE A 38 5.67 13.02 -10.62
C ILE A 38 6.24 13.83 -9.44
N PHE A 39 6.97 14.89 -9.73
CA PHE A 39 7.62 15.73 -8.73
C PHE A 39 6.60 16.39 -7.78
N THR A 40 5.51 16.93 -8.32
CA THR A 40 4.41 17.48 -7.51
C THR A 40 3.79 16.38 -6.63
N GLY A 41 3.53 15.19 -7.20
CA GLY A 41 3.02 14.05 -6.43
C GLY A 41 3.94 13.67 -5.28
N ILE A 42 5.26 13.59 -5.50
CA ILE A 42 6.24 13.25 -4.46
C ILE A 42 6.30 14.32 -3.36
N ILE A 43 6.34 15.60 -3.71
CA ILE A 43 6.38 16.69 -2.72
C ILE A 43 5.13 16.63 -1.83
N PHE A 44 3.96 16.53 -2.42
CA PHE A 44 2.71 16.44 -1.66
C PHE A 44 2.61 15.16 -0.84
N LEU A 45 3.14 14.03 -1.34
CA LEU A 45 3.25 12.78 -0.59
C LEU A 45 4.10 12.97 0.67
N LEU A 46 5.29 13.57 0.56
CA LEU A 46 6.18 13.79 1.70
C LEU A 46 5.56 14.76 2.72
N ILE A 47 4.97 15.85 2.25
CA ILE A 47 4.27 16.82 3.10
C ILE A 47 3.09 16.15 3.82
N GLY A 48 2.25 15.44 3.09
CA GLY A 48 1.10 14.74 3.66
C GLY A 48 1.50 13.66 4.67
N ALA A 49 2.51 12.84 4.34
CA ALA A 49 3.03 11.82 5.24
C ALA A 49 3.53 12.42 6.56
N ARG A 50 4.20 13.57 6.51
CA ARG A 50 4.72 14.25 7.69
C ARG A 50 3.61 14.92 8.51
N ILE A 51 2.70 15.63 7.85
CA ILE A 51 1.57 16.30 8.52
C ILE A 51 0.70 15.27 9.26
N PHE A 52 0.34 14.14 8.62
CA PHE A 52 -0.47 13.11 9.27
C PHE A 52 0.25 12.47 10.45
N SER A 53 1.53 12.16 10.31
CA SER A 53 2.32 11.58 11.38
C SER A 53 2.36 12.49 12.61
N THR A 54 2.58 13.80 12.41
CA THR A 54 2.81 14.74 13.50
C THR A 54 1.53 15.37 14.08
N LEU A 55 0.49 15.56 13.28
CA LEU A 55 -0.74 16.21 13.76
C LEU A 55 -1.86 15.23 14.10
N ILE A 56 -1.88 14.04 13.48
CA ILE A 56 -2.98 13.07 13.66
C ILE A 56 -2.54 11.91 14.54
N TYR A 57 -1.33 11.36 14.35
CA TYR A 57 -0.87 10.19 15.10
C TYR A 57 -0.06 10.53 16.36
N ASP A 58 0.55 11.72 16.41
CA ASP A 58 1.27 12.13 17.62
C ASP A 58 0.29 12.52 18.74
N THR A 59 0.37 11.80 19.84
CA THR A 59 -0.43 12.03 21.04
C THR A 59 0.27 12.91 22.08
N SER A 60 1.56 13.24 21.89
CA SER A 60 2.35 14.04 22.85
C SER A 60 1.92 15.51 22.88
N GLY A 61 1.27 16.01 21.84
CA GLY A 61 0.93 17.42 21.67
C GLY A 61 2.12 18.33 21.35
N LEU A 62 3.31 17.78 21.20
CA LEU A 62 4.54 18.54 20.92
C LEU A 62 4.41 19.37 19.63
N TYR A 63 3.99 18.74 18.55
CA TYR A 63 3.87 19.41 17.24
C TYR A 63 2.72 20.41 17.19
N LYS A 64 1.70 20.27 18.03
CA LYS A 64 0.63 21.27 18.16
C LYS A 64 1.11 22.51 18.89
N SER A 65 1.96 22.36 19.88
CA SER A 65 2.55 23.47 20.64
C SER A 65 3.72 24.15 19.92
N LYS A 66 4.45 23.40 19.07
CA LYS A 66 5.65 23.85 18.34
C LYS A 66 5.57 23.44 16.86
N PRO A 67 4.74 24.10 16.02
CA PRO A 67 4.45 23.68 14.65
C PRO A 67 5.67 23.64 13.72
N TRP A 68 6.69 24.46 13.99
CA TRP A 68 7.92 24.45 13.19
C TRP A 68 8.68 23.11 13.23
N LEU A 69 8.52 22.32 14.30
CA LEU A 69 9.14 21.00 14.44
C LEU A 69 8.58 19.97 13.44
N ILE A 70 7.45 20.26 12.82
CA ILE A 70 6.86 19.37 11.79
C ILE A 70 7.87 19.08 10.69
N PHE A 71 8.56 20.12 10.21
CA PHE A 71 9.55 20.01 9.12
C PHE A 71 10.98 20.28 9.57
N TRP A 72 11.22 20.45 10.91
CA TRP A 72 12.52 20.68 11.44
C TRP A 72 13.25 19.35 11.70
N PRO A 73 14.45 19.14 11.11
CA PRO A 73 15.11 17.84 11.16
C PRO A 73 15.97 17.62 12.43
N PHE A 74 15.86 18.49 13.43
CA PHE A 74 16.61 18.38 14.68
C PHE A 74 15.66 18.25 15.87
N ASP A 75 16.11 17.51 16.91
CA ASP A 75 15.39 17.43 18.19
C ASP A 75 15.55 18.71 19.03
N MET A 76 14.95 18.72 20.22
CA MET A 76 15.04 19.86 21.15
C MET A 76 16.45 20.08 21.72
N ASN A 77 17.33 19.09 21.61
CA ASN A 77 18.72 19.15 22.07
C ASN A 77 19.68 19.50 20.93
N GLY A 78 19.18 19.75 19.71
CA GLY A 78 19.99 20.09 18.54
C GLY A 78 20.59 18.87 17.83
N ASN A 79 20.22 17.64 18.18
CA ASN A 79 20.68 16.44 17.49
C ASN A 79 19.92 16.26 16.19
N PHE A 80 20.63 15.91 15.11
CA PHE A 80 20.01 15.61 13.83
C PHE A 80 19.24 14.28 13.90
N THR A 81 17.91 14.34 13.80
CA THR A 81 17.01 13.18 13.82
C THR A 81 16.40 12.90 12.43
N GLY A 82 16.65 13.78 11.46
CA GLY A 82 15.99 13.74 10.18
C GLY A 82 14.49 14.03 10.31
N LEU A 83 13.72 13.74 9.27
CA LEU A 83 12.25 13.80 9.29
C LEU A 83 11.69 12.43 9.70
N ALA A 84 11.97 12.00 10.94
CA ALA A 84 11.46 10.74 11.46
C ALA A 84 9.93 10.79 11.66
N GLY A 85 9.27 9.63 11.46
CA GLY A 85 7.82 9.51 11.55
C GLY A 85 7.13 9.98 10.26
N MET A 86 6.85 9.03 9.36
CA MET A 86 6.13 9.25 8.11
C MET A 86 4.90 8.36 8.10
N SER A 87 3.73 8.96 7.89
CA SER A 87 2.47 8.22 7.80
C SER A 87 2.20 7.73 6.38
N TYR A 88 1.96 6.44 6.22
CA TYR A 88 1.52 5.89 4.93
C TYR A 88 0.21 6.53 4.45
N HIS A 89 -0.79 6.64 5.31
CA HIS A 89 -2.08 7.24 4.96
C HIS A 89 -1.94 8.71 4.56
N GLY A 90 -1.12 9.46 5.31
CA GLY A 90 -0.83 10.85 4.97
C GLY A 90 -0.10 10.98 3.63
N GLY A 91 0.84 10.09 3.35
CA GLY A 91 1.53 10.03 2.07
C GLY A 91 0.58 9.74 0.90
N PHE A 92 -0.32 8.77 1.07
CA PHE A 92 -1.32 8.45 0.05
C PHE A 92 -2.26 9.64 -0.25
N VAL A 93 -2.84 10.23 0.80
CA VAL A 93 -3.74 11.39 0.65
C VAL A 93 -2.99 12.57 0.05
N GLY A 94 -1.78 12.87 0.55
CA GLY A 94 -0.94 13.94 0.01
C GLY A 94 -0.62 13.72 -1.46
N GLY A 95 -0.14 12.55 -1.85
CA GLY A 95 0.17 12.24 -3.25
C GLY A 95 -1.04 12.38 -4.18
N LEU A 96 -2.21 11.90 -3.75
CA LEU A 96 -3.46 12.06 -4.49
C LEU A 96 -3.84 13.53 -4.65
N LEU A 97 -3.76 14.32 -3.57
CA LEU A 97 -4.02 15.76 -3.62
C LEU A 97 -3.03 16.48 -4.54
N GLY A 98 -1.74 16.14 -4.49
CA GLY A 98 -0.72 16.70 -5.37
C GLY A 98 -1.03 16.46 -6.85
N MET A 99 -1.42 15.25 -7.20
CA MET A 99 -1.83 14.89 -8.56
C MET A 99 -3.09 15.66 -8.99
N LEU A 100 -4.09 15.78 -8.11
CA LEU A 100 -5.31 16.56 -8.39
C LEU A 100 -5.00 18.05 -8.59
N VAL A 101 -4.18 18.65 -7.72
CA VAL A 101 -3.76 20.05 -7.83
C VAL A 101 -3.00 20.27 -9.14
N TRP A 102 -2.06 19.40 -9.46
CA TRP A 102 -1.31 19.51 -10.72
C TRP A 102 -2.23 19.44 -11.94
N CYS A 103 -3.14 18.45 -11.99
CA CYS A 103 -4.11 18.35 -13.09
C CYS A 103 -4.99 19.60 -13.20
N LYS A 104 -5.44 20.17 -12.09
CA LYS A 104 -6.23 21.40 -12.07
C LYS A 104 -5.44 22.60 -12.59
N VAL A 105 -4.19 22.77 -12.15
CA VAL A 105 -3.30 23.86 -12.59
C VAL A 105 -3.00 23.75 -14.09
N LYS A 106 -2.70 22.56 -14.56
CA LYS A 106 -2.39 22.30 -15.97
C LYS A 106 -3.65 22.18 -16.86
N LYS A 107 -4.86 22.25 -16.27
CA LYS A 107 -6.16 22.11 -16.96
C LYS A 107 -6.27 20.81 -17.76
N VAL A 108 -5.81 19.71 -17.19
CA VAL A 108 -5.86 18.38 -17.80
C VAL A 108 -6.75 17.43 -17.00
N SER A 109 -7.26 16.39 -17.66
CA SER A 109 -8.17 15.40 -17.07
C SER A 109 -7.46 14.54 -16.03
N PHE A 110 -7.88 14.62 -14.75
CA PHE A 110 -7.36 13.76 -13.70
C PHE A 110 -7.61 12.26 -13.97
N PRO A 111 -8.81 11.81 -14.38
CA PRO A 111 -9.01 10.40 -14.75
C PRO A 111 -8.03 9.89 -15.78
N LYS A 112 -7.70 10.69 -16.79
CA LYS A 112 -6.74 10.33 -17.85
C LYS A 112 -5.32 10.16 -17.29
N TRP A 113 -4.88 11.07 -16.43
CA TRP A 113 -3.57 11.01 -15.80
C TRP A 113 -3.48 9.92 -14.72
N SER A 114 -4.59 9.66 -13.99
CA SER A 114 -4.66 8.53 -13.06
C SER A 114 -4.50 7.18 -13.78
N ASP A 115 -5.12 7.03 -14.97
CA ASP A 115 -4.95 5.82 -15.80
C ASP A 115 -3.48 5.60 -16.20
N ALA A 116 -2.75 6.66 -16.51
CA ALA A 116 -1.33 6.54 -16.81
C ALA A 116 -0.51 6.14 -15.57
N MET A 117 -0.80 6.75 -14.40
CA MET A 117 -0.11 6.43 -13.15
C MET A 117 -0.30 4.96 -12.72
N VAL A 118 -1.51 4.43 -12.82
CA VAL A 118 -1.76 3.04 -12.41
C VAL A 118 -1.10 2.02 -13.34
N CYS A 119 -0.66 2.41 -14.53
CA CYS A 119 0.22 1.57 -15.36
C CYS A 119 1.61 1.36 -14.75
N ALA A 120 2.01 2.17 -13.76
CA ALA A 120 3.33 2.10 -13.14
C ALA A 120 3.28 1.72 -11.64
N ILE A 121 2.25 2.16 -10.92
CA ILE A 121 2.14 2.00 -9.46
C ILE A 121 2.28 0.54 -9.01
N PRO A 122 1.56 -0.46 -9.57
CA PRO A 122 1.62 -1.82 -9.03
C PRO A 122 3.01 -2.43 -9.13
N LEU A 123 3.71 -2.19 -10.23
CA LEU A 123 5.07 -2.73 -10.39
C LEU A 123 6.06 -2.01 -9.46
N GLY A 124 5.89 -0.70 -9.22
CA GLY A 124 6.63 0.04 -8.19
C GLY A 124 6.37 -0.50 -6.78
N TYR A 125 5.13 -0.83 -6.47
CA TYR A 125 4.72 -1.46 -5.22
C TYR A 125 5.43 -2.80 -4.97
N THR A 126 5.61 -3.62 -6.02
CA THR A 126 6.37 -4.88 -5.94
C THR A 126 7.73 -4.68 -5.28
N PHE A 127 8.49 -3.65 -5.70
CA PHE A 127 9.81 -3.37 -5.12
C PHE A 127 9.72 -2.95 -3.65
N GLY A 128 8.67 -2.23 -3.26
CA GLY A 128 8.41 -1.89 -1.86
C GLY A 128 8.21 -3.14 -1.00
N ARG A 129 7.40 -4.09 -1.47
CA ARG A 129 7.15 -5.35 -0.77
C ARG A 129 8.36 -6.26 -0.71
N LEU A 130 9.15 -6.31 -1.76
CA LEU A 130 10.45 -6.99 -1.73
C LEU A 130 11.41 -6.35 -0.72
N GLY A 131 11.36 -5.01 -0.57
CA GLY A 131 12.10 -4.30 0.48
C GLY A 131 11.67 -4.71 1.88
N ASN A 132 10.36 -4.76 2.16
CA ASN A 132 9.84 -5.24 3.44
C ASN A 132 10.26 -6.69 3.74
N PHE A 133 10.25 -7.56 2.72
CA PHE A 133 10.70 -8.93 2.86
C PHE A 133 12.19 -9.00 3.23
N LEU A 134 13.05 -8.26 2.56
CA LEU A 134 14.49 -8.21 2.86
C LEU A 134 14.80 -7.63 4.25
N ASN A 135 13.96 -6.69 4.71
CA ASN A 135 14.06 -6.13 6.07
C ASN A 135 13.46 -7.06 7.14
N GLY A 136 12.75 -8.12 6.75
CA GLY A 136 12.09 -9.03 7.70
C GLY A 136 10.92 -8.40 8.44
N GLU A 137 10.22 -7.45 7.83
CA GLU A 137 9.10 -6.70 8.42
C GLU A 137 7.78 -6.93 7.67
N LEU A 138 6.64 -6.64 8.30
CA LEU A 138 5.29 -6.75 7.72
C LEU A 138 4.98 -8.17 7.20
N TYR A 139 5.48 -9.17 7.88
CA TYR A 139 5.25 -10.59 7.61
C TYR A 139 3.79 -11.00 7.91
N GLY A 140 3.43 -12.21 7.53
CA GLY A 140 2.11 -12.76 7.75
C GLY A 140 1.96 -13.52 9.06
N ARG A 141 0.79 -14.14 9.21
CA ARG A 141 0.43 -14.98 10.36
C ARG A 141 1.27 -16.23 10.41
N ILE A 142 1.30 -16.87 11.58
CA ILE A 142 1.91 -18.18 11.81
C ILE A 142 1.29 -19.21 10.85
N THR A 143 2.13 -20.05 10.25
CA THR A 143 1.70 -21.02 9.25
C THR A 143 2.39 -22.36 9.38
N THR A 144 1.66 -23.42 9.09
CA THR A 144 2.20 -24.78 8.94
C THR A 144 2.59 -25.12 7.49
N MET A 145 2.46 -24.18 6.58
CA MET A 145 2.81 -24.38 5.17
C MET A 145 4.32 -24.62 5.01
N PRO A 146 4.76 -25.50 4.08
CA PRO A 146 6.17 -25.88 3.94
C PRO A 146 7.07 -24.71 3.49
N TRP A 147 6.50 -23.64 2.96
CA TRP A 147 7.21 -22.41 2.60
C TRP A 147 7.13 -21.31 3.66
N GLY A 148 6.65 -21.63 4.88
CA GLY A 148 6.69 -20.71 6.01
C GLY A 148 8.12 -20.30 6.34
N ILE A 149 8.33 -19.02 6.62
CA ILE A 149 9.65 -18.44 6.90
C ILE A 149 9.70 -17.95 8.35
N VAL A 150 10.81 -18.24 9.02
CA VAL A 150 11.09 -17.72 10.36
C VAL A 150 11.75 -16.35 10.23
N PHE A 151 11.04 -15.28 10.60
CA PHE A 151 11.55 -13.91 10.56
C PHE A 151 12.24 -13.58 11.88
N PRO A 152 13.53 -13.16 11.90
CA PRO A 152 14.29 -12.96 13.13
C PRO A 152 13.69 -11.97 14.12
N ALA A 153 13.05 -10.91 13.62
CA ALA A 153 12.41 -9.86 14.41
C ALA A 153 10.95 -10.17 14.82
N ALA A 154 10.41 -11.34 14.40
CA ALA A 154 9.03 -11.68 14.70
C ALA A 154 8.82 -11.99 16.20
N GLU A 155 7.60 -11.76 16.66
CA GLU A 155 7.17 -12.10 18.02
C GLU A 155 7.43 -13.57 18.31
N ARG A 156 8.01 -13.81 19.50
CA ARG A 156 8.37 -15.15 19.98
C ARG A 156 7.36 -15.62 21.02
N PHE A 157 7.07 -16.90 21.03
CA PHE A 157 6.09 -17.51 21.92
C PHE A 157 6.75 -18.48 22.90
N SER A 158 6.19 -18.59 24.10
CA SER A 158 6.70 -19.56 25.08
C SER A 158 6.54 -20.99 24.58
N ALA A 159 7.62 -21.77 24.60
CA ALA A 159 7.59 -23.19 24.24
C ALA A 159 6.69 -24.04 25.15
N LYS A 160 6.30 -23.52 26.33
CA LYS A 160 5.41 -24.20 27.27
C LYS A 160 3.93 -24.09 26.90
N LEU A 161 3.55 -23.15 26.02
CA LEU A 161 2.16 -22.95 25.62
C LEU A 161 1.61 -24.21 24.90
N PRO A 162 0.45 -24.74 25.30
CA PRO A 162 -0.12 -25.97 24.69
C PRO A 162 -0.27 -25.87 23.17
N TRP A 163 -0.76 -24.73 22.67
CA TRP A 163 -0.97 -24.54 21.23
C TRP A 163 0.36 -24.48 20.45
N VAL A 164 1.45 -23.97 21.07
CA VAL A 164 2.79 -23.96 20.46
C VAL A 164 3.31 -25.37 20.30
N LYS A 165 3.10 -26.24 21.31
CA LYS A 165 3.50 -27.66 21.25
C LYS A 165 2.77 -28.39 20.12
N VAL A 166 1.42 -28.22 20.04
CA VAL A 166 0.62 -28.81 18.96
C VAL A 166 1.05 -28.29 17.59
N PHE A 167 1.37 -27.02 17.50
CA PHE A 167 1.86 -26.41 16.25
C PHE A 167 3.21 -27.01 15.84
N ALA A 168 4.17 -27.05 16.76
CA ALA A 168 5.50 -27.58 16.51
C ALA A 168 5.48 -29.06 16.09
N GLU A 169 4.63 -29.87 16.73
CA GLU A 169 4.41 -31.27 16.36
C GLU A 169 3.92 -31.41 14.92
N LYS A 170 2.98 -30.57 14.49
CA LYS A 170 2.45 -30.59 13.11
C LYS A 170 3.49 -30.33 12.05
N ILE A 171 4.54 -29.53 12.35
CA ILE A 171 5.60 -29.18 11.40
C ILE A 171 6.90 -29.94 11.66
N GLY A 172 6.93 -30.87 12.62
CA GLY A 172 8.13 -31.62 13.01
C GLY A 172 9.22 -30.76 13.63
N MET A 173 8.85 -29.66 14.31
CA MET A 173 9.77 -28.73 14.91
C MET A 173 10.10 -29.15 16.35
N GLU A 174 11.38 -29.32 16.68
CA GLU A 174 11.84 -29.55 18.04
C GLU A 174 11.73 -28.28 18.88
N LEU A 175 11.11 -28.38 20.03
CA LEU A 175 10.98 -27.29 20.98
C LEU A 175 12.05 -27.38 22.06
N PRO A 176 12.61 -26.23 22.51
CA PRO A 176 13.44 -26.24 23.70
C PRO A 176 12.60 -26.54 24.95
N VAL A 177 13.22 -27.11 25.97
CA VAL A 177 12.57 -27.48 27.24
C VAL A 177 11.94 -26.23 27.92
N SER A 178 12.56 -25.06 27.73
CA SER A 178 12.08 -23.78 28.24
C SER A 178 12.56 -22.63 27.35
N GLY A 179 11.89 -21.49 27.43
CA GLY A 179 12.25 -20.30 26.69
C GLY A 179 11.22 -19.90 25.63
N LEU A 180 11.63 -19.02 24.76
CA LEU A 180 10.81 -18.45 23.68
C LEU A 180 11.23 -19.05 22.34
N VAL A 181 10.25 -19.39 21.53
CA VAL A 181 10.46 -19.93 20.16
C VAL A 181 9.89 -18.97 19.13
N ASN A 182 10.57 -18.88 18.00
CA ASN A 182 10.09 -18.17 16.82
C ASN A 182 9.45 -19.18 15.86
N LEU A 183 8.24 -18.90 15.43
CA LEU A 183 7.47 -19.83 14.60
C LEU A 183 7.45 -19.37 13.13
N PRO A 184 7.39 -20.31 12.17
CA PRO A 184 7.29 -19.96 10.76
C PRO A 184 6.01 -19.20 10.46
N ARG A 185 6.11 -18.19 9.59
CA ARG A 185 5.04 -17.27 9.20
C ARG A 185 4.88 -17.23 7.68
N HIS A 186 3.71 -16.87 7.23
CA HIS A 186 3.50 -16.59 5.82
C HIS A 186 4.41 -15.44 5.35
N PRO A 187 5.18 -15.60 4.26
CA PRO A 187 5.88 -14.49 3.62
C PRO A 187 4.89 -13.61 2.84
N SER A 188 3.96 -12.96 3.56
CA SER A 188 2.85 -12.19 2.96
C SER A 188 3.34 -11.07 2.05
N GLN A 189 4.54 -10.52 2.31
CA GLN A 189 5.20 -9.54 1.46
C GLN A 189 5.40 -10.07 0.04
N LEU A 190 5.76 -11.35 -0.11
CA LEU A 190 5.94 -11.99 -1.43
C LEU A 190 4.60 -12.23 -2.14
N TYR A 191 3.54 -12.57 -1.38
CA TYR A 191 2.19 -12.69 -1.95
C TYR A 191 1.67 -11.33 -2.43
N GLU A 192 1.87 -10.29 -1.62
CA GLU A 192 1.53 -8.92 -1.97
C GLU A 192 2.32 -8.44 -3.20
N ALA A 193 3.64 -8.68 -3.23
CA ALA A 193 4.49 -8.35 -4.38
C ALA A 193 4.01 -9.02 -5.67
N PHE A 194 3.62 -10.29 -5.59
CA PHE A 194 3.19 -11.06 -6.75
C PHE A 194 1.77 -10.67 -7.21
N PHE A 195 0.78 -10.73 -6.32
CA PHE A 195 -0.61 -10.57 -6.72
C PHE A 195 -1.03 -9.09 -6.83
N GLU A 196 -0.68 -8.25 -5.84
CA GLU A 196 -1.01 -6.81 -5.85
C GLU A 196 -0.04 -6.02 -6.74
N GLY A 197 1.17 -6.54 -6.92
CA GLY A 197 2.19 -5.95 -7.79
C GLY A 197 2.14 -6.50 -9.21
N ILE A 198 2.77 -7.66 -9.45
CA ILE A 198 3.01 -8.19 -10.80
C ILE A 198 1.70 -8.55 -11.52
N VAL A 199 0.83 -9.35 -10.89
CA VAL A 199 -0.41 -9.83 -11.54
C VAL A 199 -1.32 -8.67 -11.86
N LEU A 200 -1.56 -7.77 -10.89
CA LEU A 200 -2.41 -6.60 -11.11
C LEU A 200 -1.81 -5.65 -12.16
N TRP A 201 -0.47 -5.48 -12.16
CA TRP A 201 0.21 -4.73 -13.21
C TRP A 201 -0.03 -5.34 -14.59
N LEU A 202 0.10 -6.65 -14.75
CA LEU A 202 -0.18 -7.33 -16.03
C LEU A 202 -1.60 -7.07 -16.50
N VAL A 203 -2.60 -7.21 -15.61
CA VAL A 203 -4.00 -6.92 -15.95
C VAL A 203 -4.15 -5.50 -16.49
N ILE A 204 -3.64 -4.51 -15.77
CA ILE A 204 -3.72 -3.10 -16.17
C ILE A 204 -2.97 -2.86 -17.48
N TRP A 205 -1.79 -3.44 -17.60
CA TRP A 205 -0.94 -3.29 -18.78
C TRP A 205 -1.59 -3.80 -20.06
N PHE A 206 -2.29 -4.93 -19.98
CA PHE A 206 -3.08 -5.43 -21.12
C PHE A 206 -4.35 -4.62 -21.35
N CYS A 207 -5.06 -4.22 -20.29
CA CYS A 207 -6.28 -3.43 -20.41
C CYS A 207 -6.04 -2.01 -20.94
N ARG A 208 -4.82 -1.43 -20.80
CA ARG A 208 -4.54 -0.04 -21.19
C ARG A 208 -4.85 0.27 -22.66
N LYS A 209 -4.64 -0.68 -23.54
CA LYS A 209 -4.94 -0.53 -24.98
C LYS A 209 -6.41 -0.70 -25.33
N HIS A 210 -7.21 -1.22 -24.41
CA HIS A 210 -8.62 -1.53 -24.58
C HIS A 210 -9.53 -0.64 -23.71
N LYS A 211 -8.97 0.43 -23.13
CA LYS A 211 -9.78 1.32 -22.29
C LYS A 211 -10.87 2.00 -23.12
N LYS A 212 -12.09 2.07 -22.55
CA LYS A 212 -13.28 2.62 -23.19
C LYS A 212 -13.58 4.06 -22.77
N PHE A 213 -13.05 4.49 -21.64
CA PHE A 213 -13.22 5.83 -21.07
C PHE A 213 -12.04 6.17 -20.15
N ASP A 214 -11.77 7.44 -19.92
CA ASP A 214 -10.76 7.90 -19.01
C ASP A 214 -11.17 7.61 -17.57
N GLY A 215 -10.22 7.09 -16.74
CA GLY A 215 -10.46 6.61 -15.38
C GLY A 215 -10.77 5.11 -15.29
N MET A 216 -10.91 4.41 -16.41
CA MET A 216 -11.20 2.96 -16.41
C MET A 216 -10.08 2.15 -15.75
N LEU A 217 -8.81 2.45 -16.06
CA LEU A 217 -7.69 1.73 -15.46
C LEU A 217 -7.54 2.03 -13.98
N GLY A 218 -7.80 3.28 -13.58
CA GLY A 218 -7.87 3.68 -12.17
C GLY A 218 -8.92 2.88 -11.38
N ALA A 219 -10.10 2.68 -11.96
CA ALA A 219 -11.14 1.83 -11.38
C ALA A 219 -10.73 0.36 -11.28
N ILE A 220 -10.13 -0.20 -12.35
CA ILE A 220 -9.61 -1.57 -12.36
C ILE A 220 -8.53 -1.75 -11.29
N TYR A 221 -7.63 -0.76 -11.14
CA TYR A 221 -6.60 -0.81 -10.10
C TYR A 221 -7.20 -0.80 -8.70
N ALA A 222 -8.06 0.16 -8.39
CA ALA A 222 -8.66 0.27 -7.06
C ALA A 222 -9.50 -0.97 -6.71
N GLY A 223 -10.32 -1.45 -7.65
CA GLY A 223 -11.14 -2.65 -7.44
C GLY A 223 -10.29 -3.93 -7.34
N GLY A 224 -9.33 -4.10 -8.24
CA GLY A 224 -8.44 -5.27 -8.28
C GLY A 224 -7.51 -5.34 -7.05
N TYR A 225 -6.92 -4.20 -6.65
CA TYR A 225 -6.12 -4.14 -5.43
C TYR A 225 -6.98 -4.46 -4.20
N GLY A 226 -8.15 -3.82 -4.05
CA GLY A 226 -9.05 -4.10 -2.94
C GLY A 226 -9.49 -5.56 -2.87
N PHE A 227 -9.76 -6.17 -4.03
CA PHE A 227 -10.12 -7.58 -4.13
C PHE A 227 -8.98 -8.49 -3.69
N VAL A 228 -7.81 -8.35 -4.28
CA VAL A 228 -6.64 -9.18 -3.95
C VAL A 228 -6.22 -8.98 -2.50
N ARG A 229 -6.13 -7.73 -2.05
CA ARG A 229 -5.77 -7.38 -0.68
C ARG A 229 -6.71 -7.97 0.35
N PHE A 230 -8.03 -7.98 0.08
CA PHE A 230 -9.03 -8.58 0.97
C PHE A 230 -8.70 -10.04 1.30
N PHE A 231 -8.27 -10.82 0.30
CA PHE A 231 -7.90 -12.23 0.52
C PHE A 231 -6.52 -12.39 1.17
N ILE A 232 -5.54 -11.59 0.77
CA ILE A 232 -4.19 -11.62 1.37
C ILE A 232 -4.25 -11.27 2.85
N GLU A 233 -5.17 -10.44 3.29
CA GLU A 233 -5.34 -10.03 4.68
C GLU A 233 -5.65 -11.21 5.62
N TYR A 234 -6.20 -12.31 5.12
CA TYR A 234 -6.34 -13.54 5.91
C TYR A 234 -4.99 -14.20 6.23
N LEU A 235 -3.98 -13.97 5.41
CA LEU A 235 -2.63 -14.52 5.57
C LEU A 235 -1.68 -13.53 6.24
N ARG A 236 -2.00 -12.24 6.20
CA ARG A 236 -1.24 -11.17 6.82
C ARG A 236 -1.58 -11.06 8.30
N GLU A 237 -0.61 -10.75 9.13
CA GLU A 237 -0.86 -10.40 10.53
C GLU A 237 -1.34 -8.94 10.59
N PRO A 238 -2.54 -8.67 11.12
CA PRO A 238 -3.02 -7.31 11.31
C PRO A 238 -2.19 -6.57 12.35
N ASP A 239 -2.22 -5.24 12.29
CA ASP A 239 -1.54 -4.42 13.28
C ASP A 239 -2.13 -4.69 14.68
N ALA A 240 -1.27 -4.90 15.66
CA ALA A 240 -1.65 -5.41 16.99
C ALA A 240 -2.60 -4.47 17.74
N ASP A 241 -2.49 -3.17 17.53
CA ASP A 241 -3.33 -2.11 18.13
C ASP A 241 -4.73 -2.04 17.49
N LEU A 242 -4.91 -2.54 16.27
CA LEU A 242 -6.18 -2.49 15.55
C LEU A 242 -6.97 -3.80 15.65
N GLY A 243 -6.31 -4.95 15.67
CA GLY A 243 -6.91 -6.26 15.78
C GLY A 243 -8.00 -6.56 14.75
N TYR A 244 -9.02 -7.31 15.17
CA TYR A 244 -10.23 -7.54 14.39
C TYR A 244 -11.31 -6.51 14.75
N ARG A 245 -11.99 -5.95 13.73
CA ARG A 245 -13.15 -5.06 13.93
C ARG A 245 -14.46 -5.83 14.00
N ILE A 246 -14.55 -6.92 13.28
CA ILE A 246 -15.66 -7.87 13.35
C ILE A 246 -15.02 -9.22 13.64
N ALA A 247 -15.37 -9.83 14.76
CA ALA A 247 -14.82 -11.11 15.15
C ALA A 247 -15.95 -11.98 15.75
N LYS A 248 -15.90 -13.25 15.43
CA LYS A 248 -16.78 -14.25 16.10
C LYS A 248 -16.39 -14.40 17.57
N ASP A 249 -15.10 -14.22 17.89
CA ASP A 249 -14.52 -14.21 19.22
C ASP A 249 -13.63 -12.98 19.38
N ALA A 250 -13.98 -12.11 20.32
CA ALA A 250 -13.22 -10.88 20.59
C ALA A 250 -11.80 -11.15 21.15
N SER A 251 -11.58 -12.35 21.72
CA SER A 251 -10.28 -12.80 22.23
C SER A 251 -9.42 -13.52 21.18
N ALA A 252 -9.90 -13.62 19.93
CA ALA A 252 -9.18 -14.32 18.87
C ALA A 252 -7.79 -13.73 18.64
N PRO A 253 -6.73 -14.54 18.69
CA PRO A 253 -5.37 -14.05 18.48
C PRO A 253 -5.16 -13.55 17.05
N ILE A 254 -4.41 -12.48 16.90
CA ILE A 254 -4.15 -11.86 15.60
C ILE A 254 -3.14 -12.65 14.75
N TYR A 255 -2.25 -13.38 15.40
CA TYR A 255 -1.17 -14.16 14.76
C TYR A 255 -1.63 -15.49 14.14
N THR A 256 -2.90 -15.88 14.35
CA THR A 256 -3.53 -17.05 13.69
C THR A 256 -4.88 -16.67 13.13
N ASN A 257 -5.29 -17.31 12.02
CA ASN A 257 -6.64 -17.15 11.52
C ASN A 257 -7.54 -18.24 12.10
N THR A 258 -8.41 -17.89 13.02
CA THR A 258 -9.35 -18.83 13.67
C THR A 258 -10.71 -18.91 12.97
N SER A 259 -11.08 -17.91 12.17
CA SER A 259 -12.33 -17.86 11.43
C SER A 259 -12.25 -16.92 10.22
N PHE A 260 -12.81 -17.34 9.09
CA PHE A 260 -12.97 -16.46 7.91
C PHE A 260 -14.01 -15.34 8.13
N LEU A 261 -14.75 -15.36 9.23
CA LEU A 261 -15.67 -14.28 9.63
C LEU A 261 -15.01 -13.22 10.54
N ASN A 262 -13.73 -13.37 10.82
CA ASN A 262 -12.97 -12.37 11.54
C ASN A 262 -12.40 -11.36 10.51
N PHE A 263 -12.95 -10.15 10.51
CA PHE A 263 -12.53 -9.09 9.58
C PHE A 263 -11.65 -8.07 10.29
N SER A 264 -10.46 -7.85 9.73
CA SER A 264 -9.56 -6.79 10.14
C SER A 264 -10.03 -5.43 9.61
N THR A 265 -9.48 -4.35 10.16
CA THR A 265 -9.67 -3.00 9.59
C THR A 265 -9.26 -2.95 8.11
N GLY A 266 -8.18 -3.64 7.74
CA GLY A 266 -7.72 -3.74 6.36
C GLY A 266 -8.78 -4.32 5.42
N GLN A 267 -9.48 -5.38 5.82
CA GLN A 267 -10.54 -5.99 4.99
C GLN A 267 -11.75 -5.08 4.81
N ILE A 268 -12.15 -4.34 5.86
CA ILE A 268 -13.24 -3.36 5.76
C ILE A 268 -12.86 -2.24 4.77
N LEU A 269 -11.63 -1.72 4.86
CA LEU A 269 -11.12 -0.70 3.93
C LEU A 269 -11.04 -1.23 2.49
N CYS A 270 -10.64 -2.49 2.29
CA CYS A 270 -10.64 -3.13 0.98
C CYS A 270 -12.04 -3.21 0.38
N PHE A 271 -13.04 -3.56 1.18
CA PHE A 271 -14.44 -3.57 0.75
C PHE A 271 -14.92 -2.17 0.32
N LEU A 272 -14.63 -1.15 1.14
CA LEU A 272 -14.96 0.24 0.80
C LEU A 272 -14.26 0.70 -0.48
N MET A 273 -13.01 0.29 -0.68
CA MET A 273 -12.25 0.62 -1.88
C MET A 273 -12.82 -0.06 -3.14
N MET A 274 -13.29 -1.31 -3.05
CA MET A 274 -14.01 -1.97 -4.15
C MET A 274 -15.31 -1.24 -4.49
N ALA A 275 -16.09 -0.84 -3.47
CA ALA A 275 -17.31 -0.06 -3.68
C ALA A 275 -17.00 1.30 -4.33
N PHE A 276 -15.97 2.01 -3.85
CA PHE A 276 -15.49 3.24 -4.46
C PHE A 276 -15.08 3.03 -5.93
N ALA A 277 -14.38 1.96 -6.25
CA ALA A 277 -13.95 1.66 -7.62
C ALA A 277 -15.14 1.54 -8.58
N VAL A 278 -16.23 0.89 -8.15
CA VAL A 278 -17.46 0.78 -8.93
C VAL A 278 -18.10 2.15 -9.16
N VAL A 279 -18.24 2.96 -8.09
CA VAL A 279 -18.80 4.32 -8.19
C VAL A 279 -17.94 5.18 -9.11
N TYR A 280 -16.62 5.15 -8.92
CA TYR A 280 -15.67 5.89 -9.77
C TYR A 280 -15.78 5.50 -11.24
N ALA A 281 -15.85 4.20 -11.54
CA ALA A 281 -16.04 3.72 -12.91
C ALA A 281 -17.33 4.24 -13.53
N ILE A 282 -18.46 4.20 -12.79
CA ILE A 282 -19.76 4.69 -13.25
C ILE A 282 -19.71 6.20 -13.54
N VAL A 283 -19.11 6.97 -12.63
CA VAL A 283 -18.98 8.44 -12.77
C VAL A 283 -18.15 8.77 -14.02
N CYS A 284 -16.96 8.18 -14.15
CA CYS A 284 -16.08 8.41 -15.29
C CYS A 284 -16.72 7.99 -16.62
N TRP A 285 -17.42 6.85 -16.65
CA TRP A 285 -18.16 6.41 -17.82
C TRP A 285 -19.28 7.35 -18.21
N ARG A 286 -20.06 7.88 -17.25
CA ARG A 286 -21.11 8.86 -17.50
C ARG A 286 -20.56 10.18 -18.03
N LEU A 287 -19.44 10.66 -17.48
CA LEU A 287 -18.77 11.87 -17.97
C LEU A 287 -18.30 11.69 -19.40
N SER A 288 -17.67 10.57 -19.74
CA SER A 288 -17.21 10.29 -21.09
C SER A 288 -18.31 10.22 -22.15
N LYS A 289 -19.58 10.01 -21.75
CA LYS A 289 -20.73 10.06 -22.66
C LYS A 289 -21.27 11.47 -22.89
N LYS A 290 -21.01 12.41 -21.98
CA LYS A 290 -21.43 13.81 -22.14
C LYS A 290 -20.48 14.60 -23.04
N ASP A 291 -19.22 14.15 -23.13
CA ASP A 291 -18.18 14.79 -23.95
C ASP A 291 -18.18 14.30 -25.41
N LYS A 292 -19.07 13.36 -25.76
CA LYS A 292 -19.36 12.90 -27.12
C LYS A 292 -20.63 13.52 -27.66
#